data_3503eb04f68999d68ae961ac355d71bd
#
_entry.id   3503eb04f68999d68ae961ac355d71bd
#
_cell.length_a   1.000
_cell.length_b   1.000
_cell.length_c   1.000
_cell.angle_alpha   90.00
_cell.angle_beta   90.00
_cell.angle_gamma   90.00
#
_symmetry.space_group_name_H-M   'P 1'
#
loop_
_entity.id
_entity.type
_entity.pdbx_description
1 polymer ?
#
loop_
_entity_poly.entity_id
_entity_poly.type
_entity_poly.pdbx_seq_one_letter_code
_entity_poly.pdbx_strand_id
1 'polypeptide(L)'
;MLRARILLCAMLLTIFPARALERPEITFKVFQFPPNMIPRIDGNDDDWAMVPDSYAIGMDQLVDTEAPAGTVTPRDPKKLDVKVKVGWVKGLNRLYFLYEANKDYWDFSAPGLHNDIFEIVVDGDLSGGPLIDQYHSDVWKQQAVGDMSKLDPRISSSDAYFAQQGAHAQNYHIFTPALDKDWTMDWGCAQYTKELPYANHAIKYNFKPGEPGKLVLEFYITPFDYAGCEGPDRAVESVLTENKLIGLSWAVIAYHDPKSNARQFWNLSHKQTFFGNASDLVGFRLMPLEPQFQKPIDSQWTYNIVDMDRRLVAFKDQSVGQITSWKWDFGDGATSTEQNPIHQYADTRPGREGDYSVTLEVTGPKGTSRLAKVWQVHLRSSSPPATVQP
;
A
#
# COMPACT_ATOMS: atom_id res chain seq x y z
N MET A 1 -29.68 -54.50 -12.40
CA MET A 1 -28.40 -53.87 -12.84
C MET A 1 -28.62 -52.36 -12.88
N LEU A 2 -28.23 -51.68 -11.83
CA LEU A 2 -28.41 -50.22 -11.66
C LEU A 2 -27.07 -49.56 -12.06
N ARG A 3 -27.06 -48.80 -13.15
CA ARG A 3 -25.86 -48.05 -13.59
C ARG A 3 -25.83 -46.69 -12.88
N ALA A 4 -24.93 -46.57 -11.94
CA ALA A 4 -24.59 -45.27 -11.33
C ALA A 4 -23.87 -44.38 -12.35
N ARG A 5 -24.46 -43.23 -12.69
CA ARG A 5 -23.79 -42.16 -13.46
C ARG A 5 -23.07 -41.26 -12.47
N ILE A 6 -21.77 -41.33 -12.47
CA ILE A 6 -20.90 -40.35 -11.76
C ILE A 6 -20.90 -39.08 -12.58
N LEU A 7 -21.49 -38.02 -12.05
CA LEU A 7 -21.41 -36.67 -12.60
C LEU A 7 -20.07 -36.10 -12.14
N LEU A 8 -19.11 -36.01 -13.06
CA LEU A 8 -17.82 -35.33 -12.84
C LEU A 8 -18.06 -33.81 -12.99
N CYS A 9 -18.18 -33.10 -11.87
CA CYS A 9 -18.25 -31.66 -11.87
C CYS A 9 -16.83 -31.11 -12.14
N ALA A 10 -16.54 -30.77 -13.39
CA ALA A 10 -15.32 -30.06 -13.74
C ALA A 10 -15.43 -28.61 -13.20
N MET A 11 -14.74 -28.31 -12.10
CA MET A 11 -14.52 -26.96 -11.65
C MET A 11 -13.60 -26.28 -12.69
N LEU A 12 -14.19 -25.46 -13.56
CA LEU A 12 -13.42 -24.51 -14.37
C LEU A 12 -12.79 -23.50 -13.40
N LEU A 13 -11.53 -23.71 -13.04
CA LEU A 13 -10.69 -22.62 -12.56
C LEU A 13 -10.54 -21.62 -13.71
N THR A 14 -11.29 -20.54 -13.68
CA THR A 14 -10.95 -19.36 -14.48
C THR A 14 -9.66 -18.79 -13.95
N ILE A 15 -8.55 -19.19 -14.57
CA ILE A 15 -7.26 -18.51 -14.39
C ILE A 15 -7.47 -17.14 -15.05
N PHE A 16 -7.80 -16.13 -14.27
CA PHE A 16 -7.59 -14.75 -14.69
C PHE A 16 -6.11 -14.62 -14.95
N PRO A 17 -5.67 -14.20 -16.15
CA PRO A 17 -4.26 -13.90 -16.35
C PRO A 17 -3.90 -12.83 -15.31
N ALA A 18 -2.98 -13.15 -14.41
CA ALA A 18 -2.33 -12.16 -13.58
C ALA A 18 -1.78 -11.11 -14.57
N ARG A 19 -2.31 -9.88 -14.53
CA ARG A 19 -1.80 -8.79 -15.37
C ARG A 19 -0.34 -8.63 -14.99
N ALA A 20 0.53 -8.88 -15.95
CA ALA A 20 1.96 -8.79 -15.72
C ALA A 20 2.32 -7.32 -15.53
N LEU A 21 2.88 -6.99 -14.38
CA LEU A 21 3.56 -5.72 -14.17
C LEU A 21 4.75 -5.62 -15.13
N GLU A 22 5.08 -4.40 -15.54
CA GLU A 22 6.32 -4.17 -16.28
C GLU A 22 7.53 -4.44 -15.38
N ARG A 23 8.64 -4.84 -15.97
CA ARG A 23 9.89 -5.21 -15.27
C ARG A 23 9.63 -6.25 -14.16
N PRO A 24 9.04 -7.41 -14.46
CA PRO A 24 8.64 -8.41 -13.47
C PRO A 24 9.83 -9.03 -12.71
N GLU A 25 11.06 -8.83 -13.20
CA GLU A 25 12.30 -9.25 -12.54
C GLU A 25 12.66 -8.39 -11.33
N ILE A 26 12.03 -7.20 -11.17
CA ILE A 26 12.29 -6.27 -10.08
C ILE A 26 11.01 -6.02 -9.30
N THR A 27 11.13 -6.03 -7.97
CA THR A 27 10.11 -5.50 -7.06
C THR A 27 10.78 -4.48 -6.16
N PHE A 28 10.38 -3.22 -6.27
CA PHE A 28 10.87 -2.16 -5.41
C PHE A 28 10.26 -2.24 -4.02
N LYS A 29 10.96 -1.70 -3.03
CA LYS A 29 10.55 -1.75 -1.63
C LYS A 29 9.99 -0.42 -1.18
N VAL A 30 8.88 -0.45 -0.45
CA VAL A 30 8.29 0.72 0.23
C VAL A 30 8.57 0.57 1.72
N PHE A 31 9.25 1.54 2.31
CA PHE A 31 9.68 1.51 3.70
C PHE A 31 8.48 1.69 4.64
N GLN A 32 8.38 0.89 5.71
CA GLN A 32 7.37 1.11 6.74
C GLN A 32 7.91 2.02 7.83
N PHE A 33 7.31 3.20 7.98
CA PHE A 33 7.60 4.07 9.11
C PHE A 33 6.94 3.55 10.40
N PRO A 34 7.64 3.64 11.55
CA PRO A 34 7.00 3.46 12.85
C PRO A 34 5.89 4.49 13.06
N PRO A 35 4.77 4.14 13.72
CA PRO A 35 3.62 5.06 13.91
C PRO A 35 3.95 6.35 14.64
N ASN A 36 5.04 6.37 15.43
CA ASN A 36 5.51 7.54 16.17
C ASN A 36 6.66 8.30 15.48
N MET A 37 7.01 7.91 14.25
CA MET A 37 8.11 8.49 13.47
C MET A 37 7.68 8.72 12.02
N ILE A 38 6.45 9.20 11.83
CA ILE A 38 5.90 9.53 10.51
C ILE A 38 6.56 10.82 10.03
N PRO A 39 7.06 10.88 8.78
CA PRO A 39 7.67 12.09 8.27
C PRO A 39 6.67 13.26 8.25
N ARG A 40 7.15 14.43 8.63
CA ARG A 40 6.42 15.68 8.48
C ARG A 40 6.59 16.17 7.06
N ILE A 41 5.52 16.67 6.51
CA ILE A 41 5.57 17.25 5.17
C ILE A 41 5.95 18.72 5.32
N ASP A 42 7.26 19.00 5.42
CA ASP A 42 7.79 20.35 5.66
C ASP A 42 8.92 20.76 4.70
N GLY A 43 9.26 19.89 3.75
CA GLY A 43 10.30 20.11 2.75
C GLY A 43 11.72 19.86 3.26
N ASN A 44 11.87 19.24 4.44
CA ASN A 44 13.16 18.79 4.96
C ASN A 44 13.26 17.27 4.89
N ASP A 45 14.44 16.79 4.51
CA ASP A 45 14.73 15.36 4.36
C ASP A 45 15.22 14.68 5.65
N ASP A 46 15.31 15.40 6.78
CA ASP A 46 15.84 14.90 8.05
C ASP A 46 15.04 13.69 8.58
N ASP A 47 13.74 13.71 8.45
CA ASP A 47 12.86 12.62 8.89
C ASP A 47 13.06 11.32 8.10
N TRP A 48 13.69 11.41 6.92
CA TRP A 48 14.00 10.29 6.05
C TRP A 48 15.38 9.68 6.30
N ALA A 49 16.16 10.24 7.21
CA ALA A 49 17.50 9.73 7.55
C ALA A 49 17.45 8.29 8.09
N MET A 50 16.31 7.86 8.65
CA MET A 50 16.10 6.49 9.11
C MET A 50 15.87 5.49 7.98
N VAL A 51 15.52 5.95 6.77
CA VAL A 51 15.24 5.09 5.62
C VAL A 51 16.56 4.70 4.96
N PRO A 52 16.93 3.40 4.95
CA PRO A 52 18.18 2.96 4.37
C PRO A 52 18.31 3.30 2.88
N ASP A 53 19.53 3.51 2.41
CA ASP A 53 19.77 3.80 0.99
C ASP A 53 19.36 2.67 0.04
N SER A 54 19.20 1.44 0.56
CA SER A 54 18.67 0.31 -0.22
C SER A 54 17.19 0.46 -0.62
N TYR A 55 16.51 1.47 -0.10
CA TYR A 55 15.16 1.87 -0.52
C TYR A 55 15.16 3.04 -1.51
N ALA A 56 16.30 3.66 -1.73
CA ALA A 56 16.40 4.77 -2.66
C ALA A 56 16.44 4.26 -4.11
N ILE A 57 15.69 4.91 -4.97
CA ILE A 57 15.61 4.63 -6.40
C ILE A 57 16.16 5.83 -7.12
N GLY A 58 17.29 5.64 -7.81
CA GLY A 58 18.00 6.70 -8.50
C GLY A 58 17.86 6.66 -10.02
N MET A 59 18.58 7.55 -10.68
CA MET A 59 18.63 7.65 -12.14
C MET A 59 19.07 6.36 -12.84
N ASP A 60 19.80 5.48 -12.15
CA ASP A 60 20.23 4.18 -12.67
C ASP A 60 19.06 3.26 -13.04
N GLN A 61 17.89 3.46 -12.40
CA GLN A 61 16.67 2.72 -12.65
C GLN A 61 15.78 3.33 -13.74
N LEU A 62 16.08 4.55 -14.19
CA LEU A 62 15.25 5.28 -15.15
C LEU A 62 15.81 5.18 -16.58
N VAL A 63 14.93 5.22 -17.56
CA VAL A 63 15.25 5.27 -18.99
C VAL A 63 14.51 6.45 -19.63
N ASP A 64 15.18 7.23 -20.46
CA ASP A 64 14.54 8.27 -21.25
C ASP A 64 13.73 7.62 -22.38
N THR A 65 12.41 7.61 -22.24
CA THR A 65 11.50 6.99 -23.20
C THR A 65 11.09 7.91 -24.36
N GLU A 66 11.52 9.18 -24.36
CA GLU A 66 11.43 10.08 -25.50
C GLU A 66 12.72 10.17 -26.33
N ALA A 67 13.75 9.41 -25.96
CA ALA A 67 14.95 9.28 -26.80
C ALA A 67 14.58 8.81 -28.21
N PRO A 68 15.23 9.34 -29.27
CA PRO A 68 14.99 8.87 -30.63
C PRO A 68 15.16 7.37 -30.75
N ALA A 69 14.33 6.73 -31.58
CA ALA A 69 14.30 5.30 -31.75
C ALA A 69 15.71 4.74 -32.04
N GLY A 70 16.10 3.71 -31.27
CA GLY A 70 17.43 3.09 -31.39
C GLY A 70 18.58 3.84 -30.73
N THR A 71 18.28 4.93 -29.98
CA THR A 71 19.27 5.68 -29.18
C THR A 71 19.01 5.49 -27.69
N VAL A 72 20.04 5.76 -26.89
CA VAL A 72 19.96 5.78 -25.43
C VAL A 72 20.48 7.14 -24.97
N THR A 73 19.67 7.90 -24.26
CA THR A 73 20.11 9.16 -23.64
C THR A 73 21.14 8.85 -22.54
N PRO A 74 22.36 9.39 -22.64
CA PRO A 74 23.36 9.23 -21.58
C PRO A 74 22.91 9.87 -20.27
N ARG A 75 23.08 9.15 -19.16
CA ARG A 75 22.89 9.73 -17.83
C ARG A 75 24.10 10.59 -17.48
N ASP A 76 23.86 11.86 -17.20
CA ASP A 76 24.88 12.79 -16.73
C ASP A 76 24.44 13.37 -15.38
N PRO A 77 25.02 12.92 -14.25
CA PRO A 77 24.62 13.37 -12.92
C PRO A 77 24.92 14.85 -12.66
N LYS A 78 25.71 15.49 -13.53
CA LYS A 78 25.90 16.95 -13.46
C LYS A 78 24.72 17.72 -14.06
N LYS A 79 24.00 17.08 -15.00
CA LYS A 79 22.81 17.67 -15.64
C LYS A 79 21.55 17.36 -14.89
N LEU A 80 21.39 16.11 -14.44
CA LEU A 80 20.23 15.64 -13.69
C LEU A 80 20.64 14.45 -12.82
N ASP A 81 20.48 14.60 -11.51
CA ASP A 81 20.60 13.53 -10.54
C ASP A 81 19.37 13.51 -9.66
N VAL A 82 18.68 12.38 -9.63
CA VAL A 82 17.41 12.22 -8.91
C VAL A 82 17.47 11.00 -7.99
N LYS A 83 16.92 11.16 -6.81
CA LYS A 83 16.72 10.09 -5.84
C LYS A 83 15.29 10.15 -5.28
N VAL A 84 14.61 9.02 -5.29
CA VAL A 84 13.26 8.89 -4.73
C VAL A 84 13.26 7.82 -3.65
N LYS A 85 12.68 8.13 -2.50
CA LYS A 85 12.34 7.15 -1.46
C LYS A 85 10.83 7.13 -1.29
N VAL A 86 10.27 5.93 -1.07
CA VAL A 86 8.84 5.73 -0.85
C VAL A 86 8.63 5.05 0.49
N GLY A 87 7.68 5.54 1.27
CA GLY A 87 7.33 5.00 2.57
C GLY A 87 5.82 4.86 2.78
N TRP A 88 5.43 4.13 3.81
CA TRP A 88 4.05 3.92 4.21
C TRP A 88 3.94 3.73 5.73
N VAL A 89 2.74 3.82 6.28
CA VAL A 89 2.48 3.61 7.71
C VAL A 89 1.34 2.61 7.88
N LYS A 90 1.55 1.59 8.68
CA LYS A 90 0.52 0.59 9.00
C LYS A 90 -0.67 1.25 9.70
N GLY A 91 -1.87 1.02 9.18
CA GLY A 91 -3.12 1.61 9.68
C GLY A 91 -3.45 2.98 9.08
N LEU A 92 -2.58 3.52 8.21
CA LEU A 92 -2.88 4.67 7.37
C LEU A 92 -2.81 4.23 5.90
N ASN A 93 -3.79 4.63 5.11
CA ASN A 93 -3.81 4.34 3.67
C ASN A 93 -3.05 5.45 2.93
N ARG A 94 -1.78 5.68 3.28
CA ARG A 94 -0.95 6.76 2.72
C ARG A 94 0.40 6.25 2.27
N LEU A 95 0.81 6.69 1.10
CA LEU A 95 2.17 6.57 0.58
C LEU A 95 2.87 7.92 0.73
N TYR A 96 4.03 7.91 1.37
CA TYR A 96 4.89 9.07 1.58
C TYR A 96 6.04 9.03 0.58
N PHE A 97 6.42 10.17 0.06
CA PHE A 97 7.49 10.30 -0.93
C PHE A 97 8.48 11.38 -0.51
N LEU A 98 9.75 11.06 -0.67
CA LEU A 98 10.84 12.03 -0.73
C LEU A 98 11.41 12.00 -2.13
N TYR A 99 11.35 13.10 -2.82
CA TYR A 99 11.98 13.33 -4.11
C TYR A 99 13.08 14.39 -3.95
N GLU A 100 14.31 14.00 -4.20
CA GLU A 100 15.46 14.87 -4.22
C GLU A 100 16.02 14.94 -5.64
N ALA A 101 16.22 16.15 -6.16
CA ALA A 101 16.77 16.34 -7.49
C ALA A 101 17.81 17.46 -7.50
N ASN A 102 18.94 17.19 -8.14
CA ASN A 102 19.93 18.20 -8.51
C ASN A 102 19.90 18.36 -10.02
N LYS A 103 19.84 19.59 -10.51
CA LYS A 103 19.78 19.88 -11.92
C LYS A 103 20.60 21.10 -12.28
N ASP A 104 21.17 21.12 -13.48
CA ASP A 104 21.97 22.23 -14.02
C ASP A 104 21.10 23.36 -14.56
N TYR A 105 19.86 23.08 -14.93
CA TYR A 105 18.92 24.05 -15.47
C TYR A 105 17.49 23.68 -15.07
N TRP A 106 16.83 24.52 -14.26
CA TRP A 106 15.43 24.30 -13.85
C TRP A 106 14.46 25.11 -14.71
N ASP A 107 13.51 24.44 -15.35
CA ASP A 107 12.47 25.05 -16.16
C ASP A 107 11.11 25.00 -15.44
N PHE A 108 10.65 26.14 -14.95
CA PHE A 108 9.37 26.25 -14.25
C PHE A 108 8.68 27.60 -14.45
N SER A 109 9.16 28.42 -15.40
CA SER A 109 8.59 29.73 -15.70
C SER A 109 7.49 29.70 -16.76
N ALA A 110 7.40 28.61 -17.53
CA ALA A 110 6.42 28.50 -18.61
C ALA A 110 5.00 28.27 -18.07
N PRO A 111 3.97 28.82 -18.71
CA PRO A 111 2.58 28.51 -18.37
C PRO A 111 2.21 27.06 -18.78
N GLY A 112 1.16 26.51 -18.15
CA GLY A 112 0.63 25.20 -18.51
C GLY A 112 1.54 24.03 -18.10
N LEU A 113 1.64 23.02 -18.96
CA LEU A 113 2.28 21.74 -18.66
C LEU A 113 3.77 21.68 -19.06
N HIS A 114 4.31 22.72 -19.71
CA HIS A 114 5.70 22.75 -20.15
C HIS A 114 6.61 23.25 -19.01
N ASN A 115 7.01 22.34 -18.15
CA ASN A 115 7.90 22.61 -17.02
C ASN A 115 8.61 21.32 -16.62
N ASP A 116 9.56 21.44 -15.71
CA ASP A 116 10.08 20.28 -14.99
C ASP A 116 8.99 19.67 -14.12
N ILE A 117 8.78 18.36 -14.26
CA ILE A 117 7.67 17.63 -13.66
C ILE A 117 8.19 16.35 -13.00
N PHE A 118 7.61 16.01 -11.86
CA PHE A 118 7.66 14.67 -11.32
C PHE A 118 6.27 14.05 -11.47
N GLU A 119 6.09 13.21 -12.49
CA GLU A 119 4.81 12.57 -12.78
C GLU A 119 4.76 11.18 -12.20
N ILE A 120 3.75 10.89 -11.37
CA ILE A 120 3.56 9.57 -10.74
C ILE A 120 2.20 9.00 -11.06
N VAL A 121 2.16 7.67 -11.19
CA VAL A 121 0.92 6.90 -11.30
C VAL A 121 0.93 5.80 -10.26
N VAL A 122 -0.18 5.68 -9.51
CA VAL A 122 -0.38 4.65 -8.50
C VAL A 122 -1.64 3.85 -8.78
N ASP A 123 -1.53 2.54 -8.65
CA ASP A 123 -2.60 1.55 -8.72
C ASP A 123 -2.49 0.66 -7.48
N GLY A 124 -3.33 0.92 -6.49
CA GLY A 124 -3.21 0.33 -5.16
C GLY A 124 -3.70 -1.11 -5.07
N ASP A 125 -4.57 -1.57 -5.99
CA ASP A 125 -5.14 -2.92 -6.02
C ASP A 125 -4.66 -3.76 -7.21
N LEU A 126 -3.79 -3.19 -8.07
CA LEU A 126 -3.31 -3.83 -9.30
C LEU A 126 -4.43 -4.18 -10.28
N SER A 127 -5.49 -3.40 -10.31
CA SER A 127 -6.58 -3.57 -11.28
C SER A 127 -6.12 -3.36 -12.72
N GLY A 128 -5.12 -2.51 -12.91
CA GLY A 128 -4.48 -2.26 -14.20
C GLY A 128 -5.44 -1.64 -15.22
N GLY A 129 -5.01 -1.63 -16.47
CA GLY A 129 -5.78 -1.14 -17.60
C GLY A 129 -5.63 0.34 -17.87
N PRO A 130 -6.29 0.83 -18.92
CA PRO A 130 -6.20 2.23 -19.32
C PRO A 130 -6.86 3.14 -18.30
N LEU A 131 -6.20 4.25 -17.99
CA LEU A 131 -6.68 5.30 -17.10
C LEU A 131 -6.83 6.67 -17.77
N ILE A 132 -6.29 6.83 -18.99
CA ILE A 132 -6.43 8.04 -19.79
C ILE A 132 -7.11 7.73 -21.14
N ASP A 133 -7.91 8.69 -21.62
CA ASP A 133 -8.77 8.61 -22.80
C ASP A 133 -8.12 7.98 -24.04
N GLN A 134 -6.95 8.39 -24.39
CA GLN A 134 -6.31 7.97 -25.64
C GLN A 134 -6.11 6.45 -25.78
N TYR A 135 -6.22 5.72 -24.68
CA TYR A 135 -6.07 4.25 -24.64
C TYR A 135 -7.41 3.53 -24.50
N HIS A 136 -8.53 4.23 -24.37
CA HIS A 136 -9.85 3.63 -24.23
C HIS A 136 -10.43 3.27 -25.61
N SER A 137 -10.99 2.08 -25.71
CA SER A 137 -11.77 1.69 -26.87
C SER A 137 -13.11 2.43 -26.91
N ASP A 138 -13.75 2.47 -28.09
CA ASP A 138 -15.10 3.07 -28.22
C ASP A 138 -16.14 2.37 -27.33
N VAL A 139 -15.98 1.07 -27.06
CA VAL A 139 -16.84 0.33 -26.15
C VAL A 139 -16.67 0.83 -24.70
N TRP A 140 -15.45 1.12 -24.29
CA TRP A 140 -15.15 1.72 -22.99
C TRP A 140 -15.78 3.11 -22.86
N LYS A 141 -15.65 3.94 -23.90
CA LYS A 141 -16.24 5.27 -23.95
C LYS A 141 -17.74 5.22 -23.75
N GLN A 142 -18.42 4.31 -24.44
CA GLN A 142 -19.87 4.13 -24.32
C GLN A 142 -20.28 3.66 -22.93
N GLN A 143 -19.52 2.77 -22.33
CA GLN A 143 -19.78 2.25 -20.98
C GLN A 143 -19.61 3.34 -19.92
N ALA A 144 -18.52 4.13 -19.99
CA ALA A 144 -18.28 5.23 -19.08
C ALA A 144 -19.40 6.30 -19.16
N VAL A 145 -19.79 6.68 -20.36
CA VAL A 145 -20.93 7.61 -20.59
C VAL A 145 -22.23 7.06 -20.01
N GLY A 146 -22.50 5.76 -20.21
CA GLY A 146 -23.70 5.12 -19.68
C GLY A 146 -23.76 5.15 -18.15
N ASP A 147 -22.66 4.95 -17.49
CA ASP A 147 -22.59 4.95 -16.03
C ASP A 147 -22.71 6.37 -15.46
N MET A 148 -22.05 7.35 -16.06
CA MET A 148 -22.11 8.74 -15.63
C MET A 148 -23.50 9.36 -15.87
N SER A 149 -24.18 9.02 -16.95
CA SER A 149 -25.54 9.53 -17.23
C SER A 149 -26.57 9.03 -16.22
N LYS A 150 -26.31 7.91 -15.52
CA LYS A 150 -27.15 7.46 -14.40
C LYS A 150 -26.98 8.32 -13.16
N LEU A 151 -25.80 8.92 -12.97
CA LEU A 151 -25.51 9.80 -11.84
C LEU A 151 -26.10 11.19 -12.06
N ASP A 152 -25.89 11.76 -13.23
CA ASP A 152 -26.47 13.06 -13.61
C ASP A 152 -26.77 13.10 -15.12
N PRO A 153 -28.04 13.04 -15.51
CA PRO A 153 -28.44 13.07 -16.93
C PRO A 153 -28.11 14.39 -17.66
N ARG A 154 -27.67 15.43 -16.95
CA ARG A 154 -27.25 16.71 -17.53
C ARG A 154 -25.78 16.70 -17.99
N ILE A 155 -24.99 15.69 -17.57
CA ILE A 155 -23.60 15.57 -17.96
C ILE A 155 -23.51 15.25 -19.45
N SER A 156 -22.70 16.01 -20.18
CA SER A 156 -22.45 15.73 -21.60
C SER A 156 -21.69 14.41 -21.77
N SER A 157 -21.82 13.75 -22.92
CA SER A 157 -21.07 12.51 -23.21
C SER A 157 -19.56 12.70 -23.13
N SER A 158 -19.08 13.88 -23.56
CA SER A 158 -17.66 14.24 -23.46
C SER A 158 -17.19 14.35 -22.00
N ASP A 159 -17.96 15.07 -21.19
CA ASP A 159 -17.60 15.28 -19.78
C ASP A 159 -17.72 13.98 -18.98
N ALA A 160 -18.77 13.18 -19.24
CA ALA A 160 -18.94 11.89 -18.59
C ALA A 160 -17.75 10.94 -18.87
N TYR A 161 -17.27 10.95 -20.10
CA TYR A 161 -16.14 10.15 -20.49
C TYR A 161 -14.83 10.62 -19.82
N PHE A 162 -14.56 11.92 -19.87
CA PHE A 162 -13.39 12.53 -19.23
C PHE A 162 -13.39 12.29 -17.70
N ALA A 163 -14.56 12.32 -17.10
CA ALA A 163 -14.76 12.13 -15.68
C ALA A 163 -14.36 10.72 -15.15
N GLN A 164 -14.34 9.71 -16.02
CA GLN A 164 -13.92 8.35 -15.65
C GLN A 164 -12.41 8.14 -15.72
N GLN A 165 -11.67 9.12 -16.21
CA GLN A 165 -10.21 8.99 -16.27
C GLN A 165 -9.62 9.09 -14.88
N GLY A 166 -8.62 8.25 -14.59
CA GLY A 166 -7.95 8.20 -13.31
C GLY A 166 -8.74 7.55 -12.17
N ALA A 167 -9.96 7.04 -12.42
CA ALA A 167 -10.80 6.50 -11.35
C ALA A 167 -10.22 5.24 -10.68
N HIS A 168 -9.54 4.36 -11.41
CA HIS A 168 -8.98 3.09 -10.91
C HIS A 168 -7.49 3.18 -10.58
N ALA A 169 -6.81 4.18 -11.13
CA ALA A 169 -5.42 4.49 -10.82
C ALA A 169 -5.25 6.01 -10.93
N GLN A 170 -4.53 6.60 -10.02
CA GLN A 170 -4.40 8.05 -9.94
C GLN A 170 -3.08 8.49 -10.55
N ASN A 171 -3.14 9.52 -11.40
CA ASN A 171 -1.97 10.14 -12.03
C ASN A 171 -1.82 11.58 -11.52
N TYR A 172 -0.71 11.84 -10.84
CA TYR A 172 -0.33 13.15 -10.31
C TYR A 172 0.80 13.75 -11.14
N HIS A 173 0.51 14.84 -11.82
CA HIS A 173 1.47 15.61 -12.62
C HIS A 173 2.03 16.76 -11.77
N ILE A 174 3.07 16.47 -10.96
CA ILE A 174 3.58 17.34 -9.91
C ILE A 174 4.58 18.33 -10.49
N PHE A 175 4.33 19.62 -10.32
CA PHE A 175 5.23 20.68 -10.76
C PHE A 175 6.44 20.83 -9.83
N THR A 176 7.63 20.88 -10.39
CA THR A 176 8.88 20.92 -9.63
C THR A 176 9.76 22.14 -9.96
N PRO A 177 9.49 23.34 -9.38
CA PRO A 177 8.40 23.69 -8.46
C PRO A 177 7.16 24.27 -9.16
N ALA A 178 6.05 24.40 -8.42
CA ALA A 178 4.78 24.90 -8.94
C ALA A 178 4.72 26.43 -9.13
N LEU A 179 5.52 27.21 -8.40
CA LEU A 179 5.41 28.68 -8.30
C LEU A 179 3.99 29.11 -7.84
N ASP A 180 3.28 29.78 -8.74
CA ASP A 180 1.91 30.30 -8.57
C ASP A 180 0.81 29.36 -9.08
N LYS A 181 1.18 28.15 -9.52
CA LYS A 181 0.26 27.10 -9.92
C LYS A 181 -0.15 26.26 -8.73
N ASP A 182 -1.20 25.45 -8.91
CA ASP A 182 -1.45 24.33 -8.01
C ASP A 182 -0.25 23.36 -8.03
N TRP A 183 0.00 22.66 -6.94
CA TRP A 183 1.20 21.83 -6.80
C TRP A 183 1.22 20.63 -7.76
N THR A 184 0.04 20.13 -8.11
CA THR A 184 -0.14 19.03 -9.05
C THR A 184 -1.42 19.19 -9.84
N MET A 185 -1.44 18.58 -11.00
CA MET A 185 -2.63 18.33 -11.76
C MET A 185 -2.96 16.84 -11.72
N ASP A 186 -4.18 16.49 -11.33
CA ASP A 186 -4.68 15.13 -11.44
C ASP A 186 -5.43 14.95 -12.76
N TRP A 187 -5.17 13.83 -13.40
CA TRP A 187 -5.93 13.46 -14.59
C TRP A 187 -7.31 12.92 -14.18
N GLY A 188 -8.35 13.56 -14.69
CA GLY A 188 -9.75 13.23 -14.41
C GLY A 188 -10.46 14.25 -13.53
N CYS A 189 -11.59 13.85 -12.97
CA CYS A 189 -12.49 14.74 -12.23
C CYS A 189 -12.35 14.64 -10.70
N ALA A 190 -11.62 13.66 -10.20
CA ALA A 190 -11.47 13.40 -8.77
C ALA A 190 -10.46 14.37 -8.11
N GLN A 191 -10.60 15.68 -8.33
CA GLN A 191 -9.65 16.69 -7.86
C GLN A 191 -9.47 16.71 -6.35
N TYR A 192 -10.36 16.09 -5.57
CA TYR A 192 -10.22 15.94 -4.13
C TYR A 192 -9.04 15.03 -3.72
N THR A 193 -8.56 14.16 -4.61
CA THR A 193 -7.45 13.23 -4.32
C THR A 193 -6.12 13.94 -4.04
N LYS A 194 -5.95 15.15 -4.55
CA LYS A 194 -4.77 16.00 -4.34
C LYS A 194 -4.89 16.98 -3.17
N GLU A 195 -6.06 17.01 -2.50
CA GLU A 195 -6.38 17.89 -1.41
C GLU A 195 -6.31 17.18 -0.04
N LEU A 196 -6.25 17.96 1.04
CA LEU A 196 -6.39 17.41 2.39
C LEU A 196 -7.78 16.78 2.58
N PRO A 197 -7.89 15.63 3.22
CA PRO A 197 -6.85 14.90 3.96
C PRO A 197 -6.09 13.87 3.11
N TYR A 198 -6.36 13.75 1.80
CA TYR A 198 -5.87 12.66 0.94
C TYR A 198 -4.45 12.89 0.42
N ALA A 199 -4.05 14.13 0.25
CA ALA A 199 -2.69 14.49 -0.13
C ALA A 199 -2.22 15.75 0.61
N ASN A 200 -0.91 15.88 0.72
CA ASN A 200 -0.24 17.10 1.19
C ASN A 200 1.18 17.13 0.61
N HIS A 201 1.73 18.32 0.43
CA HIS A 201 3.07 18.50 -0.13
C HIS A 201 3.82 19.64 0.55
N ALA A 202 5.13 19.57 0.48
CA ALA A 202 6.04 20.67 0.80
C ALA A 202 7.26 20.61 -0.12
N ILE A 203 7.70 21.74 -0.58
CA ILE A 203 8.82 21.84 -1.51
C ILE A 203 9.83 22.89 -1.02
N LYS A 204 11.11 22.55 -1.13
CA LYS A 204 12.22 23.42 -0.76
C LYS A 204 13.23 23.52 -1.87
N TYR A 205 13.53 24.72 -2.27
CA TYR A 205 14.54 25.04 -3.29
C TYR A 205 15.06 26.46 -3.09
N ASN A 206 16.20 26.81 -3.71
CA ASN A 206 16.87 28.11 -3.55
C ASN A 206 17.41 28.69 -4.86
N PHE A 207 16.86 28.27 -5.98
CA PHE A 207 17.25 28.69 -7.32
C PHE A 207 16.11 29.45 -8.03
N LYS A 208 16.42 30.18 -9.09
CA LYS A 208 15.47 30.84 -9.99
C LYS A 208 15.28 30.03 -11.26
N PRO A 209 14.20 30.31 -12.05
CA PRO A 209 14.07 29.72 -13.37
C PRO A 209 15.35 29.90 -14.21
N GLY A 210 15.83 28.80 -14.79
CA GLY A 210 17.06 28.77 -15.59
C GLY A 210 18.37 28.62 -14.81
N GLU A 211 18.32 28.58 -13.49
CA GLU A 211 19.47 28.35 -12.64
C GLU A 211 19.66 26.90 -12.24
N PRO A 212 20.91 26.49 -11.92
CA PRO A 212 21.14 25.19 -11.29
C PRO A 212 20.76 25.18 -9.82
N GLY A 213 20.46 24.00 -9.27
CA GLY A 213 20.22 23.86 -7.84
C GLY A 213 19.65 22.52 -7.41
N LYS A 214 19.52 22.35 -6.09
CA LYS A 214 18.87 21.20 -5.45
C LYS A 214 17.41 21.56 -5.11
N LEU A 215 16.51 20.63 -5.40
CA LEU A 215 15.12 20.67 -5.00
C LEU A 215 14.83 19.46 -4.11
N VAL A 216 14.10 19.68 -3.01
CA VAL A 216 13.53 18.65 -2.16
C VAL A 216 12.00 18.80 -2.17
N LEU A 217 11.33 17.76 -2.53
CA LEU A 217 9.87 17.67 -2.49
C LEU A 217 9.48 16.50 -1.58
N GLU A 218 8.72 16.81 -0.56
CA GLU A 218 8.04 15.83 0.28
C GLU A 218 6.55 15.90 0.03
N PHE A 219 5.91 14.75 -0.06
CA PHE A 219 4.47 14.69 -0.15
C PHE A 219 3.95 13.32 0.31
N TYR A 220 2.67 13.25 0.60
CA TYR A 220 1.96 12.00 0.66
C TYR A 220 0.73 12.04 -0.25
N ILE A 221 0.32 10.87 -0.67
CA ILE A 221 -0.93 10.62 -1.39
C ILE A 221 -1.65 9.43 -0.75
N THR A 222 -2.97 9.40 -0.89
CA THR A 222 -3.81 8.24 -0.57
C THR A 222 -4.13 7.52 -1.87
N PRO A 223 -3.64 6.28 -2.09
CA PRO A 223 -4.07 5.48 -3.23
C PRO A 223 -5.54 5.07 -3.09
N PHE A 224 -6.26 5.06 -4.20
CA PHE A 224 -7.65 4.63 -4.26
C PHE A 224 -7.82 3.45 -5.22
N ASP A 225 -8.61 2.46 -4.81
CA ASP A 225 -9.12 1.41 -5.71
C ASP A 225 -10.21 1.98 -6.62
N TYR A 226 -10.90 3.02 -6.14
CA TYR A 226 -11.84 3.81 -6.92
C TYR A 226 -11.91 5.26 -6.43
N ALA A 227 -11.71 6.21 -7.32
CA ALA A 227 -11.86 7.65 -7.09
C ALA A 227 -12.59 8.31 -8.27
N GLY A 228 -13.91 8.39 -8.20
CA GLY A 228 -14.76 8.96 -9.25
C GLY A 228 -15.13 10.42 -9.01
N CYS A 229 -15.91 10.98 -9.93
CA CYS A 229 -16.42 12.37 -9.86
C CYS A 229 -17.48 12.58 -8.80
N GLU A 230 -18.02 11.51 -8.24
CA GLU A 230 -19.11 11.56 -7.24
C GLU A 230 -18.65 12.16 -5.92
N GLY A 231 -17.35 12.34 -5.79
CA GLY A 231 -16.73 12.89 -4.60
C GLY A 231 -16.21 11.84 -3.63
N PRO A 232 -15.58 12.29 -2.54
CA PRO A 232 -14.88 11.39 -1.61
C PRO A 232 -15.79 10.40 -0.88
N ASP A 233 -17.07 10.71 -0.72
CA ASP A 233 -18.02 9.82 -0.04
C ASP A 233 -18.25 8.50 -0.76
N ARG A 234 -17.92 8.43 -2.05
CA ARG A 234 -18.00 7.22 -2.88
C ARG A 234 -16.65 6.63 -3.25
N ALA A 235 -15.59 7.29 -2.89
CA ALA A 235 -14.24 6.80 -3.11
C ALA A 235 -13.95 5.57 -2.24
N VAL A 236 -13.11 4.69 -2.76
CA VAL A 236 -12.63 3.50 -2.06
C VAL A 236 -11.13 3.59 -1.93
N GLU A 237 -10.65 3.90 -0.73
CA GLU A 237 -9.22 3.92 -0.46
C GLU A 237 -8.62 2.51 -0.56
N SER A 238 -7.45 2.40 -1.15
CA SER A 238 -6.68 1.17 -1.14
C SER A 238 -6.23 0.83 0.28
N VAL A 239 -6.62 -0.33 0.78
CA VAL A 239 -6.15 -0.81 2.08
C VAL A 239 -4.69 -1.24 1.96
N LEU A 240 -3.81 -0.53 2.67
CA LEU A 240 -2.37 -0.81 2.68
C LEU A 240 -2.02 -1.76 3.84
N THR A 241 -1.42 -2.90 3.50
CA THR A 241 -1.02 -3.93 4.46
C THR A 241 0.41 -4.41 4.22
N GLU A 242 1.04 -4.97 5.24
CA GLU A 242 2.38 -5.56 5.10
C GLU A 242 2.41 -6.63 4.00
N ASN A 243 3.47 -6.59 3.22
CA ASN A 243 3.72 -7.46 2.07
C ASN A 243 2.76 -7.29 0.87
N LYS A 244 1.78 -6.37 0.94
CA LYS A 244 0.95 -6.05 -0.22
C LYS A 244 1.84 -5.56 -1.36
N LEU A 245 1.56 -6.02 -2.57
CA LEU A 245 2.13 -5.52 -3.80
C LEU A 245 1.16 -4.50 -4.40
N ILE A 246 1.69 -3.36 -4.84
CA ILE A 246 0.96 -2.29 -5.52
C ILE A 246 1.65 -1.98 -6.85
N GLY A 247 0.93 -1.38 -7.78
CA GLY A 247 1.47 -0.78 -8.99
C GLY A 247 1.87 0.66 -8.75
N LEU A 248 3.11 1.02 -9.08
CA LEU A 248 3.59 2.39 -8.98
C LEU A 248 4.65 2.62 -10.06
N SER A 249 4.62 3.78 -10.68
CA SER A 249 5.72 4.24 -11.52
C SER A 249 5.78 5.76 -11.52
N TRP A 250 6.89 6.28 -12.00
CA TRP A 250 7.06 7.73 -12.21
C TRP A 250 7.95 8.03 -13.40
N ALA A 251 7.82 9.26 -13.85
CA ALA A 251 8.76 9.87 -14.76
C ALA A 251 9.25 11.23 -14.22
N VAL A 252 10.51 11.51 -14.48
CA VAL A 252 11.08 12.85 -14.33
C VAL A 252 11.11 13.48 -15.73
N ILE A 253 10.24 14.47 -15.93
CA ILE A 253 10.21 15.23 -17.18
C ILE A 253 11.16 16.41 -17.00
N ALA A 254 12.20 16.46 -17.79
CA ALA A 254 13.27 17.44 -17.65
C ALA A 254 13.52 18.22 -18.95
N TYR A 255 13.53 19.53 -18.84
CA TYR A 255 13.93 20.45 -19.90
C TYR A 255 15.34 20.98 -19.60
N HIS A 256 16.20 21.03 -20.60
CA HIS A 256 17.61 21.44 -20.43
C HIS A 256 18.00 22.69 -21.21
N ASP A 257 17.08 23.28 -21.98
CA ASP A 257 17.30 24.48 -22.77
C ASP A 257 16.00 25.28 -22.92
N PRO A 258 16.00 26.58 -22.55
CA PRO A 258 14.81 27.43 -22.67
C PRO A 258 14.37 27.67 -24.12
N LYS A 259 15.25 27.41 -25.09
CA LYS A 259 15.00 27.61 -26.52
C LYS A 259 14.55 26.34 -27.23
N SER A 260 14.65 25.21 -26.55
CA SER A 260 14.29 23.89 -27.08
C SER A 260 13.04 23.40 -26.41
N ASN A 261 12.06 22.98 -27.21
CA ASN A 261 10.93 22.20 -26.70
C ASN A 261 11.30 20.72 -26.49
N ALA A 262 12.58 20.35 -26.66
CA ALA A 262 13.06 19.01 -26.42
C ALA A 262 13.10 18.77 -24.91
N ARG A 263 12.37 17.76 -24.48
CA ARG A 263 12.34 17.27 -23.11
C ARG A 263 12.93 15.87 -23.05
N GLN A 264 13.36 15.47 -21.89
CA GLN A 264 13.67 14.09 -21.55
C GLN A 264 12.55 13.55 -20.66
N PHE A 265 12.22 12.30 -20.84
CA PHE A 265 11.16 11.62 -20.07
C PHE A 265 11.76 10.38 -19.39
N TRP A 266 12.45 10.63 -18.27
CA TRP A 266 13.14 9.60 -17.50
C TRP A 266 12.14 8.77 -16.70
N ASN A 267 11.88 7.54 -17.14
CA ASN A 267 10.76 6.73 -16.75
C ASN A 267 11.21 5.44 -16.04
N LEU A 268 10.59 5.14 -14.90
CA LEU A 268 10.89 3.95 -14.09
C LEU A 268 10.35 2.66 -14.71
N SER A 269 9.18 2.68 -15.33
CA SER A 269 8.60 1.48 -15.95
C SER A 269 9.23 1.13 -17.30
N HIS A 270 10.01 2.05 -17.89
CA HIS A 270 10.55 1.94 -19.25
C HIS A 270 9.47 1.94 -20.36
N LYS A 271 8.23 2.30 -20.02
CA LYS A 271 7.09 2.38 -20.93
C LYS A 271 6.53 3.79 -20.94
N GLN A 272 6.59 4.44 -22.12
CA GLN A 272 6.04 5.79 -22.29
C GLN A 272 4.56 5.87 -21.92
N THR A 273 3.83 4.78 -22.09
CA THR A 273 2.38 4.69 -21.89
C THR A 273 1.95 4.56 -20.43
N PHE A 274 2.89 4.47 -19.46
CA PHE A 274 2.54 4.29 -18.05
C PHE A 274 1.63 5.39 -17.49
N PHE A 275 1.78 6.63 -17.97
CA PHE A 275 0.96 7.75 -17.50
C PHE A 275 -0.52 7.63 -17.87
N GLY A 276 -0.85 6.76 -18.84
CA GLY A 276 -2.21 6.51 -19.31
C GLY A 276 -2.67 5.07 -19.16
N ASN A 277 -1.81 4.15 -18.65
CA ASN A 277 -2.13 2.73 -18.55
C ASN A 277 -1.48 2.11 -17.31
N ALA A 278 -2.30 1.77 -16.32
CA ALA A 278 -1.83 1.16 -15.08
C ALA A 278 -1.26 -0.26 -15.26
N SER A 279 -1.49 -0.92 -16.41
CA SER A 279 -0.82 -2.20 -16.71
C SER A 279 0.67 -2.02 -17.02
N ASP A 280 1.13 -0.79 -17.28
CA ASP A 280 2.53 -0.48 -17.57
C ASP A 280 3.31 0.00 -16.34
N LEU A 281 2.76 -0.21 -15.14
CA LEU A 281 3.42 0.11 -13.85
C LEU A 281 4.37 -1.02 -13.42
N VAL A 282 5.24 -0.72 -12.46
CA VAL A 282 6.16 -1.68 -11.85
C VAL A 282 5.71 -2.06 -10.44
N GLY A 283 6.16 -3.21 -9.96
CA GLY A 283 5.77 -3.72 -8.64
C GLY A 283 6.48 -3.04 -7.49
N PHE A 284 5.72 -2.57 -6.51
CA PHE A 284 6.21 -2.06 -5.24
C PHE A 284 5.64 -2.87 -4.08
N ARG A 285 6.50 -3.37 -3.20
CA ARG A 285 6.09 -4.15 -2.02
C ARG A 285 6.14 -3.29 -0.77
N LEU A 286 5.02 -3.24 -0.07
CA LEU A 286 4.91 -2.59 1.24
C LEU A 286 5.65 -3.45 2.26
N MET A 287 6.85 -3.02 2.67
CA MET A 287 7.67 -3.80 3.58
C MET A 287 7.12 -3.76 5.00
N PRO A 288 7.35 -4.81 5.81
CA PRO A 288 7.13 -4.75 7.25
C PRO A 288 8.16 -3.82 7.90
N LEU A 289 7.92 -3.44 9.18
CA LEU A 289 8.90 -2.67 9.96
C LEU A 289 10.27 -3.32 9.92
N GLU A 290 11.29 -2.48 9.68
CA GLU A 290 12.68 -2.91 9.80
C GLU A 290 12.97 -3.42 11.23
N PRO A 291 13.84 -4.46 11.39
CA PRO A 291 14.07 -5.10 12.67
C PRO A 291 14.41 -4.15 13.84
N GLN A 292 15.13 -3.07 13.57
CA GLN A 292 15.51 -2.10 14.61
C GLN A 292 14.32 -1.32 15.19
N PHE A 293 13.20 -1.21 14.45
CA PHE A 293 11.98 -0.50 14.88
C PHE A 293 10.92 -1.42 15.47
N GLN A 294 11.11 -2.73 15.38
CA GLN A 294 10.17 -3.70 15.97
C GLN A 294 10.34 -3.73 17.48
N LYS A 295 9.21 -3.73 18.20
CA LYS A 295 9.24 -3.99 19.66
C LYS A 295 9.74 -5.40 19.92
N PRO A 296 10.45 -5.62 21.04
CA PRO A 296 10.73 -6.97 21.52
C PRO A 296 9.42 -7.77 21.62
N ILE A 297 9.52 -9.07 21.34
CA ILE A 297 8.39 -9.98 21.53
C ILE A 297 8.22 -10.22 23.03
N ASP A 298 7.01 -10.03 23.53
CA ASP A 298 6.64 -10.35 24.92
C ASP A 298 5.31 -11.09 24.93
N SER A 299 5.33 -12.33 25.40
CA SER A 299 4.14 -13.19 25.49
C SER A 299 3.25 -12.74 26.63
N GLN A 300 2.01 -12.38 26.29
CA GLN A 300 0.97 -12.01 27.27
C GLN A 300 -0.36 -12.64 26.84
N TRP A 301 -1.16 -13.04 27.81
CA TRP A 301 -2.48 -13.62 27.53
C TRP A 301 -3.44 -13.50 28.70
N THR A 302 -4.72 -13.65 28.38
CA THR A 302 -5.82 -13.72 29.35
C THR A 302 -6.78 -14.84 28.96
N TYR A 303 -7.72 -15.14 29.83
CA TYR A 303 -8.77 -16.11 29.55
C TYR A 303 -10.10 -15.70 30.15
N ASN A 304 -11.17 -16.30 29.65
CA ASN A 304 -12.51 -16.22 30.20
C ASN A 304 -13.14 -17.60 30.23
N ILE A 305 -13.75 -17.98 31.35
CA ILE A 305 -14.51 -19.22 31.45
C ILE A 305 -15.88 -18.97 30.81
N VAL A 306 -16.08 -19.58 29.64
CA VAL A 306 -17.32 -19.44 28.85
C VAL A 306 -18.47 -20.23 29.44
N ASP A 307 -18.17 -21.45 29.90
CA ASP A 307 -19.11 -22.36 30.51
C ASP A 307 -18.40 -23.22 31.54
N MET A 308 -18.75 -23.03 32.81
CA MET A 308 -18.09 -23.72 33.91
C MET A 308 -18.52 -25.23 33.96
N ASP A 309 -19.76 -25.53 33.67
CA ASP A 309 -20.29 -26.89 33.72
C ASP A 309 -19.71 -27.75 32.59
N ARG A 310 -19.54 -27.14 31.42
CA ARG A 310 -18.92 -27.78 30.27
C ARG A 310 -17.39 -27.67 30.26
N ARG A 311 -16.82 -26.96 31.25
CA ARG A 311 -15.38 -26.71 31.38
C ARG A 311 -14.78 -26.06 30.13
N LEU A 312 -15.51 -25.12 29.54
CA LEU A 312 -15.16 -24.45 28.31
C LEU A 312 -14.48 -23.10 28.60
N VAL A 313 -13.28 -22.91 28.13
CA VAL A 313 -12.46 -21.74 28.37
C VAL A 313 -12.03 -21.12 27.05
N ALA A 314 -12.24 -19.82 26.91
CA ALA A 314 -11.73 -19.03 25.80
C ALA A 314 -10.43 -18.32 26.23
N PHE A 315 -9.38 -18.49 25.46
CA PHE A 315 -8.08 -17.84 25.66
C PHE A 315 -7.92 -16.69 24.66
N LYS A 316 -7.28 -15.62 25.12
CA LYS A 316 -7.04 -14.44 24.31
C LYS A 316 -5.59 -14.04 24.39
N ASP A 317 -4.93 -13.98 23.22
CA ASP A 317 -3.59 -13.42 23.07
C ASP A 317 -3.59 -11.91 23.33
N GLN A 318 -2.61 -11.46 24.12
CA GLN A 318 -2.33 -10.05 24.42
C GLN A 318 -0.84 -9.74 24.22
N SER A 319 -0.12 -10.61 23.54
CA SER A 319 1.29 -10.48 23.30
C SER A 319 1.62 -9.21 22.52
N VAL A 320 2.79 -8.64 22.77
CA VAL A 320 3.29 -7.45 22.09
C VAL A 320 4.46 -7.81 21.18
N GLY A 321 4.70 -6.98 20.17
CA GLY A 321 5.67 -7.21 19.12
C GLY A 321 5.03 -7.76 17.84
N GLN A 322 5.85 -8.06 16.84
CA GLN A 322 5.39 -8.67 15.59
C GLN A 322 5.31 -10.18 15.74
N ILE A 323 4.12 -10.71 16.04
CA ILE A 323 3.89 -12.13 16.24
C ILE A 323 3.50 -12.78 14.90
N THR A 324 4.12 -13.90 14.57
CA THR A 324 3.84 -14.69 13.36
C THR A 324 3.30 -16.07 13.65
N SER A 325 3.48 -16.57 14.87
CA SER A 325 2.93 -17.87 15.28
C SER A 325 2.68 -17.95 16.78
N TRP A 326 1.71 -18.79 17.16
CA TRP A 326 1.26 -19.06 18.51
C TRP A 326 1.36 -20.55 18.78
N LYS A 327 1.70 -20.90 20.03
CA LYS A 327 1.67 -22.27 20.52
C LYS A 327 1.17 -22.26 21.95
N TRP A 328 -0.03 -22.77 22.13
CA TRP A 328 -0.66 -22.96 23.42
C TRP A 328 -0.43 -24.37 23.94
N ASP A 329 -0.21 -24.48 25.24
CA ASP A 329 -0.24 -25.70 26.02
C ASP A 329 -1.22 -25.46 27.16
N PHE A 330 -2.32 -26.21 27.19
CA PHE A 330 -3.40 -25.99 28.14
C PHE A 330 -3.18 -26.67 29.50
N GLY A 331 -2.08 -27.43 29.64
CA GLY A 331 -1.72 -28.07 30.89
C GLY A 331 -2.43 -29.39 31.17
N ASP A 332 -3.27 -29.86 30.25
CA ASP A 332 -3.93 -31.17 30.27
C ASP A 332 -3.42 -32.13 29.19
N GLY A 333 -2.38 -31.74 28.47
CA GLY A 333 -1.77 -32.45 27.35
C GLY A 333 -2.30 -32.02 25.99
N ALA A 334 -3.34 -31.18 25.93
CA ALA A 334 -3.82 -30.59 24.67
C ALA A 334 -3.06 -29.31 24.33
N THR A 335 -2.96 -29.02 23.02
CA THR A 335 -2.27 -27.85 22.48
C THR A 335 -3.09 -27.19 21.37
N SER A 336 -2.81 -25.91 21.06
CA SER A 336 -3.38 -25.20 19.90
C SER A 336 -2.34 -24.25 19.28
N THR A 337 -2.52 -23.97 17.98
CA THR A 337 -1.75 -22.96 17.24
C THR A 337 -2.59 -21.76 16.84
N GLU A 338 -3.85 -21.73 17.22
CA GLU A 338 -4.74 -20.59 16.97
C GLU A 338 -4.33 -19.41 17.84
N GLN A 339 -4.50 -18.18 17.35
CA GLN A 339 -4.23 -16.99 18.13
C GLN A 339 -5.09 -16.88 19.39
N ASN A 340 -6.39 -17.15 19.25
CA ASN A 340 -7.36 -17.05 20.34
C ASN A 340 -8.20 -18.33 20.42
N PRO A 341 -7.66 -19.42 20.96
CA PRO A 341 -8.34 -20.71 20.99
C PRO A 341 -9.46 -20.77 22.04
N ILE A 342 -10.41 -21.65 21.78
CA ILE A 342 -11.37 -22.10 22.78
C ILE A 342 -11.03 -23.56 23.10
N HIS A 343 -10.83 -23.87 24.37
CA HIS A 343 -10.49 -25.22 24.83
C HIS A 343 -11.49 -25.75 25.84
N GLN A 344 -11.87 -27.01 25.67
CA GLN A 344 -12.73 -27.74 26.60
C GLN A 344 -11.88 -28.73 27.38
N TYR A 345 -11.77 -28.53 28.68
CA TYR A 345 -11.07 -29.44 29.57
C TYR A 345 -11.94 -30.69 29.88
N ALA A 346 -11.31 -31.86 29.80
CA ALA A 346 -11.99 -33.08 30.17
C ALA A 346 -12.24 -33.14 31.70
N ASP A 347 -13.38 -33.72 32.07
CA ASP A 347 -13.69 -34.02 33.50
C ASP A 347 -13.03 -35.37 33.87
N THR A 348 -11.76 -35.31 34.19
CA THR A 348 -10.95 -36.52 34.46
C THR A 348 -11.05 -37.03 35.87
N ARG A 349 -11.64 -36.24 36.78
CA ARG A 349 -11.70 -36.62 38.22
C ARG A 349 -13.03 -36.13 38.85
N PRO A 350 -14.07 -36.97 38.94
CA PRO A 350 -15.29 -36.60 39.65
C PRO A 350 -14.99 -36.15 41.10
N GLY A 351 -15.45 -34.95 41.45
CA GLY A 351 -15.31 -34.40 42.80
C GLY A 351 -13.99 -33.70 43.11
N ARG A 352 -13.13 -33.49 42.15
CA ARG A 352 -11.92 -32.63 42.29
C ARG A 352 -11.99 -31.40 41.38
N GLU A 353 -11.55 -30.26 41.95
CA GLU A 353 -11.27 -29.06 41.22
C GLU A 353 -10.04 -29.29 40.34
N GLY A 354 -10.00 -28.72 39.13
CA GLY A 354 -8.86 -28.78 38.21
C GLY A 354 -8.19 -27.45 38.10
N ASP A 355 -6.90 -27.42 38.52
CA ASP A 355 -6.02 -26.26 38.33
C ASP A 355 -5.08 -26.56 37.17
N TYR A 356 -5.10 -25.71 36.15
CA TYR A 356 -4.27 -25.91 34.98
C TYR A 356 -3.22 -24.83 34.86
N SER A 357 -2.00 -25.25 34.54
CA SER A 357 -0.90 -24.36 34.20
C SER A 357 -0.84 -24.21 32.70
N VAL A 358 -1.31 -23.07 32.21
CA VAL A 358 -1.39 -22.81 30.78
C VAL A 358 -0.18 -21.99 30.32
N THR A 359 0.36 -22.35 29.18
CA THR A 359 1.51 -21.68 28.58
C THR A 359 1.15 -21.17 27.19
N LEU A 360 1.50 -19.94 26.92
CA LEU A 360 1.56 -19.40 25.56
C LEU A 360 3.01 -19.14 25.18
N GLU A 361 3.43 -19.72 24.07
CA GLU A 361 4.67 -19.40 23.38
C GLU A 361 4.32 -18.69 22.07
N VAL A 362 4.91 -17.51 21.85
CA VAL A 362 4.75 -16.72 20.61
C VAL A 362 6.08 -16.53 19.95
N THR A 363 6.09 -16.59 18.62
CA THR A 363 7.30 -16.43 17.80
C THR A 363 7.08 -15.35 16.73
N GLY A 364 8.13 -14.64 16.37
CA GLY A 364 8.18 -13.68 15.31
C GLY A 364 9.62 -13.32 14.92
N PRO A 365 9.82 -12.32 14.06
CA PRO A 365 11.16 -11.96 13.55
C PRO A 365 12.19 -11.61 14.63
N LYS A 366 11.73 -11.15 15.80
CA LYS A 366 12.57 -10.80 16.95
C LYS A 366 12.84 -11.96 17.92
N GLY A 367 12.45 -13.18 17.57
CA GLY A 367 12.67 -14.38 18.38
C GLY A 367 11.37 -14.96 18.95
N THR A 368 11.48 -15.58 20.11
CA THR A 368 10.39 -16.27 20.80
C THR A 368 10.25 -15.76 22.23
N SER A 369 9.02 -15.60 22.69
CA SER A 369 8.70 -15.32 24.09
C SER A 369 7.67 -16.32 24.60
N ARG A 370 7.79 -16.69 25.88
CA ARG A 370 6.93 -17.68 26.51
C ARG A 370 6.45 -17.18 27.86
N LEU A 371 5.13 -17.30 28.12
CA LEU A 371 4.53 -17.00 29.40
C LEU A 371 3.70 -18.19 29.89
N ALA A 372 4.07 -18.73 31.02
CA ALA A 372 3.28 -19.73 31.76
C ALA A 372 2.57 -19.03 32.92
N LYS A 373 1.28 -19.28 33.06
CA LYS A 373 0.51 -18.91 34.26
C LYS A 373 0.12 -20.19 34.99
N VAL A 374 0.86 -20.42 36.06
CA VAL A 374 0.76 -21.66 36.86
C VAL A 374 -0.50 -21.60 37.73
N TRP A 375 -1.35 -22.61 37.62
CA TRP A 375 -2.62 -22.74 38.36
C TRP A 375 -3.58 -21.57 38.24
N GLN A 376 -3.55 -20.88 37.11
CA GLN A 376 -4.41 -19.70 36.87
C GLN A 376 -5.80 -20.09 36.35
N VAL A 377 -5.90 -21.19 35.63
CA VAL A 377 -7.21 -21.68 35.13
C VAL A 377 -7.79 -22.66 36.14
N HIS A 378 -8.72 -22.17 36.94
CA HIS A 378 -9.36 -22.93 37.99
C HIS A 378 -10.78 -23.34 37.56
N LEU A 379 -11.01 -24.63 37.44
CA LEU A 379 -12.31 -25.19 37.03
C LEU A 379 -12.91 -26.05 38.17
N ARG A 380 -14.09 -25.67 38.62
CA ARG A 380 -14.80 -26.47 39.64
C ARG A 380 -15.27 -27.79 39.06
N SER A 381 -15.36 -28.81 39.91
CA SER A 381 -16.06 -30.03 39.59
C SER A 381 -17.57 -29.75 39.50
N SER A 382 -18.26 -30.35 38.55
CA SER A 382 -19.69 -30.40 38.59
C SER A 382 -20.09 -31.17 39.86
N SER A 383 -20.68 -30.51 40.86
CA SER A 383 -21.24 -31.18 42.01
C SER A 383 -22.35 -32.13 41.50
N PRO A 384 -22.38 -33.41 41.91
CA PRO A 384 -23.54 -34.23 41.62
C PRO A 384 -24.78 -33.54 42.24
N PRO A 385 -25.92 -33.54 41.56
CA PRO A 385 -27.14 -32.97 42.13
C PRO A 385 -27.36 -33.58 43.51
N ALA A 386 -27.59 -32.71 44.51
CA ALA A 386 -27.88 -33.14 45.87
C ALA A 386 -29.01 -34.18 45.80
N THR A 387 -28.70 -35.44 46.19
CA THR A 387 -29.67 -36.47 46.38
C THR A 387 -30.59 -35.98 47.50
N VAL A 388 -31.78 -35.50 47.12
CA VAL A 388 -32.85 -35.30 48.07
C VAL A 388 -33.16 -36.71 48.62
N GLN A 389 -32.67 -37.02 49.81
CA GLN A 389 -33.12 -38.21 50.52
C GLN A 389 -34.59 -38.02 50.89
N PRO A 390 -35.42 -39.08 50.76
CA PRO A 390 -36.83 -39.03 51.03
C PRO A 390 -37.22 -38.86 52.51
#